data_89fdd357cf71e1c442474d72a02554f2
#
_entry.id   89fdd357cf71e1c442474d72a02554f2
#
_cell.length_a   1.000
_cell.length_b   1.000
_cell.length_c   1.000
_cell.angle_alpha   90.00
_cell.angle_beta   90.00
_cell.angle_gamma   90.00
#
_symmetry.space_group_name_H-M   'P 1'
#
loop_
_entity.id
_entity.type
_entity.pdbx_description
1 polymer ?
#
loop_
_entity_poly.entity_id
_entity_poly.type
_entity_poly.pdbx_seq_one_letter_code
_entity_poly.pdbx_strand_id
1 'polypeptide(L)'
;MWQRITVVAGTVPPRQSHYTFRYEPMFELLPPLNDHNLPWMDTIHPIVVHFVIAMGLITFVFDCIGIFARKPALFEVSFWNLLFATAAIFVAIIFGQVEAGLANPYGASSDILNLHSTIGWSLAGILSAMSAWRYVIRSKDPKQLPLPFLGAGGLLSALIVVQVTLGNQLIWVYGLHTVKVVEAMRAGLV
;
A
#
# COMPACT_ATOMS: atom_id res chain seq x y z
N MET A 1 -31.27 25.81 7.88
CA MET A 1 -31.65 26.63 6.70
C MET A 1 -31.04 25.96 5.48
N TRP A 2 -31.80 25.08 4.79
CA TRP A 2 -31.34 24.30 3.66
C TRP A 2 -31.51 25.10 2.38
N GLN A 3 -30.45 25.46 1.68
CA GLN A 3 -30.51 26.05 0.38
C GLN A 3 -30.84 24.98 -0.67
N ARG A 4 -31.96 25.18 -1.40
CA ARG A 4 -32.32 24.35 -2.56
C ARG A 4 -31.39 24.71 -3.72
N ILE A 5 -30.62 23.74 -4.17
CA ILE A 5 -29.89 23.85 -5.44
C ILE A 5 -30.88 23.59 -6.56
N THR A 6 -31.21 24.61 -7.32
CA THR A 6 -32.02 24.48 -8.52
C THR A 6 -31.10 24.08 -9.68
N VAL A 7 -31.18 22.81 -10.09
CA VAL A 7 -30.47 22.34 -11.28
C VAL A 7 -31.28 22.79 -12.49
N VAL A 8 -30.76 23.73 -13.27
CA VAL A 8 -31.31 24.10 -14.57
C VAL A 8 -30.95 22.99 -15.55
N ALA A 9 -31.93 22.22 -15.99
CA ALA A 9 -31.79 21.20 -17.02
C ALA A 9 -31.50 21.89 -18.37
N GLY A 10 -30.22 21.97 -18.71
CA GLY A 10 -29.83 22.25 -20.10
C GLY A 10 -30.14 21.02 -20.94
N THR A 11 -30.89 21.17 -22.02
CA THR A 11 -31.18 20.12 -22.98
C THR A 11 -29.87 19.70 -23.70
N VAL A 12 -29.26 18.60 -23.24
CA VAL A 12 -28.17 17.94 -23.97
C VAL A 12 -28.82 17.12 -25.08
N PRO A 13 -28.44 17.32 -26.36
CA PRO A 13 -28.95 16.46 -27.44
C PRO A 13 -28.55 15.01 -27.18
N PRO A 14 -29.38 14.01 -27.51
CA PRO A 14 -29.08 12.62 -27.29
C PRO A 14 -27.86 12.21 -28.13
N ARG A 15 -26.69 12.05 -27.49
CA ARG A 15 -25.57 11.37 -28.08
C ARG A 15 -25.95 9.90 -28.15
N GLN A 16 -26.24 9.40 -29.36
CA GLN A 16 -26.29 7.96 -29.60
C GLN A 16 -24.89 7.40 -29.38
N SER A 17 -24.62 6.99 -28.14
CA SER A 17 -23.43 6.20 -27.86
C SER A 17 -23.70 4.78 -28.36
N HIS A 18 -23.26 4.48 -29.55
CA HIS A 18 -23.07 3.10 -29.96
C HIS A 18 -21.90 2.56 -29.12
N TYR A 19 -22.19 2.06 -27.94
CA TYR A 19 -21.25 1.20 -27.24
C TYR A 19 -21.14 -0.11 -28.01
N THR A 20 -20.28 -0.13 -29.01
CA THR A 20 -19.78 -1.40 -29.54
C THR A 20 -18.89 -1.98 -28.46
N PHE A 21 -19.41 -2.94 -27.72
CA PHE A 21 -18.61 -3.83 -26.91
C PHE A 21 -17.67 -4.58 -27.87
N ARG A 22 -16.48 -4.05 -28.07
CA ARG A 22 -15.41 -4.79 -28.73
C ARG A 22 -14.92 -5.78 -27.70
N TYR A 23 -15.20 -7.06 -27.91
CA TYR A 23 -14.56 -8.15 -27.20
C TYR A 23 -13.07 -8.11 -27.58
N GLU A 24 -12.26 -7.44 -26.79
CA GLU A 24 -10.82 -7.59 -26.88
C GLU A 24 -10.45 -8.97 -26.31
N PRO A 25 -9.55 -9.72 -26.95
CA PRO A 25 -9.21 -11.06 -26.50
C PRO A 25 -8.63 -10.99 -25.09
N MET A 26 -9.09 -11.86 -24.19
CA MET A 26 -8.79 -11.98 -22.76
C MET A 26 -7.31 -12.27 -22.44
N PHE A 27 -6.39 -12.02 -23.38
CA PHE A 27 -4.96 -12.30 -23.25
C PHE A 27 -4.05 -11.06 -23.27
N GLU A 28 -4.59 -9.85 -23.40
CA GLU A 28 -3.79 -8.66 -23.04
C GLU A 28 -3.83 -8.48 -21.52
N LEU A 29 -3.02 -9.27 -20.84
CA LEU A 29 -2.90 -9.26 -19.38
C LEU A 29 -2.38 -7.91 -18.85
N LEU A 30 -1.81 -7.08 -19.72
CA LEU A 30 -1.28 -5.76 -19.37
C LEU A 30 -1.71 -4.77 -20.47
N PRO A 31 -2.34 -3.65 -20.10
CA PRO A 31 -2.63 -2.59 -21.06
C PRO A 31 -1.33 -2.08 -21.67
N PRO A 32 -1.33 -1.66 -22.95
CA PRO A 32 -0.15 -1.10 -23.56
C PRO A 32 0.33 0.12 -22.78
N LEU A 33 1.64 0.22 -22.56
CA LEU A 33 2.25 1.38 -21.93
C LEU A 33 2.13 2.57 -22.87
N ASN A 34 1.33 3.56 -22.47
CA ASN A 34 1.16 4.81 -23.19
C ASN A 34 0.84 5.94 -22.20
N ASP A 35 0.78 7.19 -22.70
CA ASP A 35 0.55 8.37 -21.87
C ASP A 35 -0.86 8.40 -21.21
N HIS A 36 -1.76 7.49 -21.60
CA HIS A 36 -3.14 7.41 -21.10
C HIS A 36 -3.32 6.29 -20.09
N ASN A 37 -2.40 5.31 -20.03
CA ASN A 37 -2.43 4.19 -19.09
C ASN A 37 -1.31 4.30 -18.07
N LEU A 38 -1.58 3.86 -16.85
CA LEU A 38 -0.53 3.72 -15.84
C LEU A 38 0.51 2.72 -16.32
N PRO A 39 1.81 3.03 -16.22
CA PRO A 39 2.86 2.06 -16.45
C PRO A 39 2.63 0.83 -15.55
N TRP A 40 2.84 -0.37 -16.09
CA TRP A 40 2.67 -1.61 -15.30
C TRP A 40 3.53 -1.62 -14.02
N MET A 41 4.63 -0.89 -14.00
CA MET A 41 5.50 -0.73 -12.85
C MET A 41 4.79 -0.06 -11.66
N ASP A 42 3.83 0.85 -11.93
CA ASP A 42 3.04 1.52 -10.90
C ASP A 42 2.11 0.55 -10.16
N THR A 43 1.75 -0.56 -10.79
CA THR A 43 0.90 -1.58 -10.16
C THR A 43 1.66 -2.50 -9.21
N ILE A 44 3.00 -2.58 -9.32
CA ILE A 44 3.81 -3.48 -8.50
C ILE A 44 3.91 -2.98 -7.05
N HIS A 45 4.10 -1.66 -6.86
CA HIS A 45 4.21 -1.10 -5.51
C HIS A 45 3.00 -1.45 -4.63
N PRO A 46 1.74 -1.18 -5.01
CA PRO A 46 0.58 -1.54 -4.19
C PRO A 46 0.50 -3.05 -3.92
N ILE A 47 0.83 -3.90 -4.90
CA ILE A 47 0.81 -5.36 -4.72
C ILE A 47 1.81 -5.77 -3.64
N VAL A 48 3.07 -5.32 -3.73
CA VAL A 48 4.11 -5.69 -2.77
C VAL A 48 3.85 -5.12 -1.39
N VAL A 49 3.33 -3.88 -1.30
CA VAL A 49 2.96 -3.25 -0.02
C VAL A 49 1.95 -4.08 0.75
N HIS A 50 0.99 -4.74 0.10
CA HIS A 50 0.04 -5.61 0.78
C HIS A 50 0.72 -6.79 1.51
N PHE A 51 1.82 -7.34 0.96
CA PHE A 51 2.60 -8.36 1.65
C PHE A 51 3.28 -7.79 2.90
N VAL A 52 3.86 -6.59 2.82
CA VAL A 52 4.48 -5.93 3.98
C VAL A 52 3.45 -5.72 5.09
N ILE A 53 2.29 -5.18 4.75
CA ILE A 53 1.19 -4.91 5.67
C ILE A 53 0.71 -6.23 6.31
N ALA A 54 0.35 -7.20 5.49
CA ALA A 54 -0.18 -8.47 5.97
C ALA A 54 0.82 -9.21 6.87
N MET A 55 2.07 -9.38 6.42
CA MET A 55 3.10 -10.10 7.18
C MET A 55 3.52 -9.35 8.43
N GLY A 56 3.60 -8.01 8.38
CA GLY A 56 3.92 -7.18 9.55
C GLY A 56 2.84 -7.26 10.64
N LEU A 57 1.58 -7.08 10.28
CA LEU A 57 0.47 -7.14 11.22
C LEU A 57 0.23 -8.54 11.79
N ILE A 58 0.27 -9.58 10.95
CA ILE A 58 0.06 -10.95 11.39
C ILE A 58 1.20 -11.45 12.28
N THR A 59 2.43 -10.92 12.11
CA THR A 59 3.55 -11.16 13.03
C THR A 59 3.16 -10.77 14.45
N PHE A 60 2.65 -9.55 14.64
CA PHE A 60 2.22 -9.07 15.95
C PHE A 60 1.06 -9.91 16.51
N VAL A 61 0.07 -10.25 15.69
CA VAL A 61 -1.06 -11.09 16.09
C VAL A 61 -0.58 -12.47 16.56
N PHE A 62 0.32 -13.11 15.81
CA PHE A 62 0.84 -14.43 16.21
C PHE A 62 1.72 -14.36 17.44
N ASP A 63 2.49 -13.29 17.63
CA ASP A 63 3.25 -13.07 18.85
C ASP A 63 2.32 -12.88 20.06
N CYS A 64 1.23 -12.14 19.93
CA CYS A 64 0.18 -12.03 20.96
C CYS A 64 -0.41 -13.39 21.30
N ILE A 65 -0.86 -14.15 20.29
CA ILE A 65 -1.45 -15.48 20.51
C ILE A 65 -0.41 -16.42 21.12
N GLY A 66 0.83 -16.37 20.65
CA GLY A 66 1.95 -17.17 21.17
C GLY A 66 2.15 -16.98 22.67
N ILE A 67 2.09 -15.72 23.16
CA ILE A 67 2.23 -15.39 24.57
C ILE A 67 0.95 -15.70 25.34
N PHE A 68 -0.17 -15.10 24.97
CA PHE A 68 -1.39 -15.12 25.78
C PHE A 68 -2.11 -16.47 25.75
N ALA A 69 -2.12 -17.16 24.60
CA ALA A 69 -2.68 -18.49 24.47
C ALA A 69 -1.65 -19.62 24.69
N ARG A 70 -0.40 -19.28 25.06
CA ARG A 70 0.69 -20.24 25.32
C ARG A 70 0.93 -21.18 24.12
N LYS A 71 1.01 -20.61 22.91
CA LYS A 71 1.22 -21.33 21.65
C LYS A 71 2.59 -20.97 21.06
N PRO A 72 3.73 -21.43 21.64
CA PRO A 72 5.08 -21.01 21.24
C PRO A 72 5.43 -21.39 19.81
N ALA A 73 4.76 -22.34 19.19
CA ALA A 73 4.94 -22.67 17.78
C ALA A 73 4.65 -21.49 16.84
N LEU A 74 3.77 -20.54 17.25
CA LEU A 74 3.48 -19.35 16.47
C LEU A 74 4.65 -18.36 16.43
N PHE A 75 5.58 -18.43 17.35
CA PHE A 75 6.79 -17.61 17.33
C PHE A 75 7.69 -17.93 16.13
N GLU A 76 7.69 -19.17 15.68
CA GLU A 76 8.43 -19.54 14.47
C GLU A 76 7.75 -19.02 13.22
N VAL A 77 6.42 -19.06 13.15
CA VAL A 77 5.67 -18.51 12.03
C VAL A 77 5.83 -16.99 11.97
N SER A 78 5.73 -16.31 13.12
CA SER A 78 5.91 -14.85 13.19
C SER A 78 7.33 -14.42 12.84
N PHE A 79 8.34 -15.22 13.16
CA PHE A 79 9.72 -14.97 12.75
C PHE A 79 9.87 -14.93 11.22
N TRP A 80 9.35 -15.94 10.53
CA TRP A 80 9.41 -15.99 9.07
C TRP A 80 8.59 -14.87 8.42
N ASN A 81 7.39 -14.58 8.95
CA ASN A 81 6.59 -13.45 8.47
C ASN A 81 7.35 -12.12 8.58
N LEU A 82 8.04 -11.90 9.70
CA LEU A 82 8.84 -10.69 9.91
C LEU A 82 9.99 -10.58 8.90
N LEU A 83 10.67 -11.69 8.61
CA LEU A 83 11.74 -11.73 7.61
C LEU A 83 11.19 -11.44 6.20
N PHE A 84 10.07 -12.05 5.83
CA PHE A 84 9.42 -11.78 4.54
C PHE A 84 8.95 -10.34 4.44
N ALA A 85 8.34 -9.77 5.50
CA ALA A 85 7.96 -8.36 5.54
C ALA A 85 9.19 -7.45 5.34
N THR A 86 10.32 -7.81 5.99
CA THR A 86 11.57 -7.06 5.87
C THR A 86 12.14 -7.12 4.46
N ALA A 87 12.11 -8.26 3.79
CA ALA A 87 12.54 -8.37 2.40
C ALA A 87 11.60 -7.60 1.46
N ALA A 88 10.29 -7.77 1.65
CA ALA A 88 9.27 -7.16 0.82
C ALA A 88 9.27 -5.63 0.91
N ILE A 89 9.59 -5.03 2.07
CA ILE A 89 9.59 -3.56 2.18
C ILE A 89 10.67 -2.90 1.32
N PHE A 90 11.82 -3.52 1.13
CA PHE A 90 12.85 -2.98 0.23
C PHE A 90 12.40 -3.02 -1.22
N VAL A 91 11.72 -4.10 -1.63
CA VAL A 91 11.10 -4.18 -2.96
C VAL A 91 10.02 -3.12 -3.10
N ALA A 92 9.15 -2.96 -2.10
CA ALA A 92 8.11 -1.94 -2.10
C ALA A 92 8.69 -0.52 -2.22
N ILE A 93 9.80 -0.22 -1.52
CA ILE A 93 10.46 1.09 -1.61
C ILE A 93 11.02 1.34 -3.00
N ILE A 94 11.67 0.35 -3.62
CA ILE A 94 12.23 0.50 -4.98
C ILE A 94 11.11 0.89 -5.96
N PHE A 95 10.01 0.15 -5.98
CA PHE A 95 8.89 0.45 -6.87
C PHE A 95 8.13 1.72 -6.45
N GLY A 96 8.03 2.00 -5.15
CA GLY A 96 7.45 3.24 -4.64
C GLY A 96 8.24 4.50 -5.03
N GLN A 97 9.57 4.43 -5.14
CA GLN A 97 10.37 5.54 -5.66
C GLN A 97 10.14 5.76 -7.16
N VAL A 98 9.96 4.69 -7.93
CA VAL A 98 9.60 4.80 -9.35
C VAL A 98 8.22 5.44 -9.49
N GLU A 99 7.23 4.96 -8.74
CA GLU A 99 5.86 5.49 -8.72
C GLU A 99 5.85 6.97 -8.31
N ALA A 100 6.58 7.35 -7.25
CA ALA A 100 6.69 8.73 -6.79
C ALA A 100 7.31 9.65 -7.87
N GLY A 101 8.28 9.16 -8.65
CA GLY A 101 8.88 9.90 -9.76
C GLY A 101 7.90 10.17 -10.91
N LEU A 102 6.89 9.33 -11.09
CA LEU A 102 5.87 9.46 -12.12
C LEU A 102 4.63 10.23 -11.67
N ALA A 103 4.44 10.41 -10.36
CA ALA A 103 3.21 10.91 -9.77
C ALA A 103 2.91 12.40 -10.01
N ASN A 104 3.91 13.23 -10.33
CA ASN A 104 3.75 14.69 -10.45
C ASN A 104 2.94 15.31 -9.30
N PRO A 105 3.40 15.20 -8.04
CA PRO A 105 2.65 15.66 -6.89
C PRO A 105 2.46 17.17 -6.92
N TYR A 106 1.34 17.66 -6.37
CA TYR A 106 0.95 19.06 -6.35
C TYR A 106 0.47 19.50 -4.96
N GLY A 107 0.75 20.75 -4.57
CA GLY A 107 0.26 21.34 -3.32
C GLY A 107 0.49 20.42 -2.11
N ALA A 108 -0.56 20.22 -1.31
CA ALA A 108 -0.49 19.39 -0.09
C ALA A 108 -0.17 17.90 -0.36
N SER A 109 -0.38 17.40 -1.58
CA SER A 109 -0.01 16.02 -1.91
C SER A 109 1.49 15.80 -1.87
N SER A 110 2.29 16.83 -2.15
CA SER A 110 3.76 16.77 -2.05
C SER A 110 4.23 16.54 -0.61
N ASP A 111 3.61 17.21 0.36
CA ASP A 111 3.95 17.04 1.77
C ASP A 111 3.57 15.65 2.27
N ILE A 112 2.40 15.16 1.88
CA ILE A 112 1.94 13.81 2.23
C ILE A 112 2.82 12.74 1.58
N LEU A 113 3.26 12.91 0.33
CA LEU A 113 4.16 11.98 -0.34
C LEU A 113 5.53 11.95 0.34
N ASN A 114 6.07 13.11 0.72
CA ASN A 114 7.33 13.21 1.45
C ASN A 114 7.24 12.53 2.82
N LEU A 115 6.14 12.74 3.55
CA LEU A 115 5.90 12.09 4.83
C LEU A 115 5.76 10.56 4.67
N HIS A 116 4.96 10.12 3.68
CA HIS A 116 4.80 8.71 3.34
C HIS A 116 6.15 8.04 3.02
N SER A 117 6.97 8.68 2.20
CA SER A 117 8.30 8.18 1.83
C SER A 117 9.24 8.11 3.04
N THR A 118 9.24 9.14 3.89
CA THR A 118 10.06 9.20 5.11
C THR A 118 9.69 8.08 6.09
N ILE A 119 8.39 7.86 6.32
CA ILE A 119 7.91 6.77 7.19
C ILE A 119 8.21 5.41 6.53
N GLY A 120 8.10 5.28 5.21
CA GLY A 120 8.45 4.07 4.49
C GLY A 120 9.90 3.64 4.71
N TRP A 121 10.85 4.55 4.59
CA TRP A 121 12.27 4.31 4.89
C TRP A 121 12.50 4.00 6.37
N SER A 122 11.81 4.70 7.27
CA SER A 122 11.87 4.44 8.71
C SER A 122 11.38 3.04 9.04
N LEU A 123 10.28 2.60 8.43
CA LEU A 123 9.76 1.23 8.56
C LEU A 123 10.77 0.18 8.08
N ALA A 124 11.49 0.42 6.99
CA ALA A 124 12.52 -0.50 6.52
C ALA A 124 13.66 -0.66 7.55
N GLY A 125 14.10 0.45 8.15
CA GLY A 125 15.06 0.42 9.24
C GLY A 125 14.56 -0.33 10.48
N ILE A 126 13.33 -0.04 10.91
CA ILE A 126 12.69 -0.67 12.08
C ILE A 126 12.49 -2.18 11.84
N LEU A 127 11.94 -2.59 10.68
CA LEU A 127 11.74 -4.00 10.34
C LEU A 127 13.07 -4.76 10.32
N SER A 128 14.12 -4.15 9.77
CA SER A 128 15.46 -4.75 9.74
C SER A 128 16.03 -4.93 11.15
N ALA A 129 15.91 -3.90 12.00
CA ALA A 129 16.37 -3.96 13.39
C ALA A 129 15.57 -4.99 14.21
N MET A 130 14.24 -5.04 14.03
CA MET A 130 13.40 -6.01 14.70
C MET A 130 13.67 -7.44 14.22
N SER A 131 13.94 -7.65 12.93
CA SER A 131 14.34 -8.95 12.40
C SER A 131 15.66 -9.44 13.00
N ALA A 132 16.65 -8.55 13.11
CA ALA A 132 17.92 -8.87 13.77
C ALA A 132 17.71 -9.18 15.25
N TRP A 133 16.94 -8.37 15.96
CA TRP A 133 16.61 -8.62 17.37
C TRP A 133 15.85 -9.95 17.54
N ARG A 134 14.88 -10.23 16.70
CA ARG A 134 14.14 -11.49 16.69
C ARG A 134 15.05 -12.69 16.45
N TYR A 135 16.01 -12.57 15.51
CA TYR A 135 17.00 -13.61 15.27
C TYR A 135 17.82 -13.92 16.52
N VAL A 136 18.27 -12.89 17.26
CA VAL A 136 19.02 -13.06 18.53
C VAL A 136 18.15 -13.73 19.61
N ILE A 137 16.87 -13.35 19.73
CA ILE A 137 15.95 -14.00 20.67
C ILE A 137 15.79 -15.48 20.33
N ARG A 138 15.48 -15.76 19.06
CA ARG A 138 15.25 -17.12 18.53
C ARG A 138 16.48 -18.02 18.71
N SER A 139 17.68 -17.49 18.50
CA SER A 139 18.93 -18.26 18.68
C SER A 139 19.19 -18.66 20.12
N LYS A 140 18.65 -17.93 21.11
CA LYS A 140 18.76 -18.26 22.52
C LYS A 140 17.68 -19.25 22.95
N ASP A 141 16.43 -18.94 22.67
CA ASP A 141 15.27 -19.80 22.92
C ASP A 141 14.14 -19.50 21.92
N PRO A 142 13.87 -20.40 20.98
CA PRO A 142 12.81 -20.19 19.97
C PRO A 142 11.39 -20.23 20.54
N LYS A 143 11.23 -20.69 21.80
CA LYS A 143 9.91 -20.81 22.46
C LYS A 143 9.57 -19.65 23.35
N GLN A 144 10.43 -18.66 23.46
CA GLN A 144 10.23 -17.47 24.29
C GLN A 144 10.21 -16.20 23.45
N LEU A 145 9.39 -15.26 23.89
CA LEU A 145 9.33 -13.91 23.33
C LEU A 145 9.25 -12.90 24.48
N PRO A 146 10.27 -12.03 24.63
CA PRO A 146 10.27 -10.99 25.64
C PRO A 146 9.12 -9.96 25.41
N LEU A 147 8.47 -9.53 26.50
CA LEU A 147 7.42 -8.50 26.42
C LEU A 147 7.87 -7.19 25.76
N PRO A 148 9.10 -6.70 25.95
CA PRO A 148 9.57 -5.53 25.22
C PRO A 148 9.54 -5.68 23.71
N PHE A 149 9.83 -6.89 23.19
CA PHE A 149 9.70 -7.17 21.76
C PHE A 149 8.24 -7.12 21.30
N LEU A 150 7.32 -7.66 22.09
CA LEU A 150 5.88 -7.56 21.79
C LEU A 150 5.42 -6.11 21.77
N GLY A 151 5.87 -5.28 22.73
CA GLY A 151 5.60 -3.84 22.75
C GLY A 151 6.10 -3.12 21.48
N ALA A 152 7.34 -3.44 21.06
CA ALA A 152 7.90 -2.92 19.81
C ALA A 152 7.07 -3.36 18.57
N GLY A 153 6.59 -4.61 18.57
CA GLY A 153 5.68 -5.13 17.54
C GLY A 153 4.35 -4.36 17.46
N GLY A 154 3.79 -3.99 18.60
CA GLY A 154 2.60 -3.15 18.68
C GLY A 154 2.82 -1.75 18.10
N LEU A 155 3.95 -1.11 18.45
CA LEU A 155 4.33 0.20 17.89
C LEU A 155 4.58 0.13 16.37
N LEU A 156 5.27 -0.93 15.90
CA LEU A 156 5.45 -1.18 14.48
C LEU A 156 4.11 -1.32 13.77
N SER A 157 3.16 -2.09 14.33
CA SER A 157 1.83 -2.27 13.77
C SER A 157 1.06 -0.96 13.67
N ALA A 158 1.13 -0.10 14.69
CA ALA A 158 0.55 1.23 14.64
C ALA A 158 1.17 2.11 13.54
N LEU A 159 2.49 2.07 13.37
CA LEU A 159 3.18 2.82 12.33
C LEU A 159 2.82 2.30 10.92
N ILE A 160 2.64 0.99 10.74
CA ILE A 160 2.13 0.41 9.49
C ILE A 160 0.74 0.97 9.17
N VAL A 161 -0.16 1.06 10.15
CA VAL A 161 -1.51 1.63 9.94
C VAL A 161 -1.44 3.09 9.51
N VAL A 162 -0.56 3.90 10.13
CA VAL A 162 -0.32 5.29 9.72
C VAL A 162 0.17 5.34 8.26
N GLN A 163 1.14 4.52 7.92
CA GLN A 163 1.71 4.44 6.57
C GLN A 163 0.64 4.10 5.51
N VAL A 164 -0.22 3.12 5.81
CA VAL A 164 -1.37 2.75 4.95
C VAL A 164 -2.33 3.91 4.78
N THR A 165 -2.62 4.65 5.87
CA THR A 165 -3.52 5.80 5.81
C THR A 165 -2.97 6.90 4.90
N LEU A 166 -1.67 7.19 4.98
CA LEU A 166 -1.03 8.17 4.11
C LEU A 166 -1.05 7.72 2.64
N GLY A 167 -0.76 6.45 2.35
CA GLY A 167 -0.84 5.89 1.00
C GLY A 167 -2.26 5.99 0.42
N ASN A 168 -3.28 5.68 1.22
CA ASN A 168 -4.67 5.84 0.82
C ASN A 168 -5.05 7.30 0.55
N GLN A 169 -4.54 8.26 1.33
CA GLN A 169 -4.77 9.68 1.07
C GLN A 169 -4.19 10.12 -0.28
N LEU A 170 -2.99 9.65 -0.64
CA LEU A 170 -2.37 9.98 -1.92
C LEU A 170 -3.25 9.58 -3.11
N ILE A 171 -3.90 8.43 -3.04
CA ILE A 171 -4.76 7.91 -4.11
C ILE A 171 -6.17 8.49 -4.02
N TRP A 172 -6.85 8.31 -2.88
CA TRP A 172 -8.29 8.58 -2.77
C TRP A 172 -8.64 10.05 -2.51
N VAL A 173 -7.74 10.81 -1.88
CA VAL A 173 -7.96 12.23 -1.58
C VAL A 173 -7.33 13.11 -2.64
N TYR A 174 -6.07 12.81 -3.00
CA TYR A 174 -5.31 13.65 -3.93
C TYR A 174 -5.33 13.14 -5.37
N GLY A 175 -5.82 11.91 -5.61
CA GLY A 175 -5.97 11.34 -6.95
C GLY A 175 -4.64 11.12 -7.67
N LEU A 176 -3.52 11.00 -6.96
CA LEU A 176 -2.25 10.68 -7.60
C LEU A 176 -2.38 9.35 -8.36
N HIS A 177 -1.86 9.32 -9.59
CA HIS A 177 -1.98 8.21 -10.56
C HIS A 177 -3.38 7.96 -11.14
N THR A 178 -4.46 8.51 -10.54
CA THR A 178 -5.82 8.31 -11.05
C THR A 178 -6.32 9.45 -11.93
N VAL A 179 -5.83 10.67 -11.71
CA VAL A 179 -6.30 11.88 -12.42
C VAL A 179 -6.12 11.75 -13.93
N LYS A 180 -4.95 11.35 -14.39
CA LYS A 180 -4.67 11.20 -15.82
C LYS A 180 -5.57 10.16 -16.48
N VAL A 181 -5.84 9.05 -15.82
CA VAL A 181 -6.76 8.01 -16.30
C VAL A 181 -8.17 8.57 -16.39
N VAL A 182 -8.65 9.27 -15.37
CA VAL A 182 -9.97 9.88 -15.35
C VAL A 182 -10.11 10.96 -16.45
N GLU A 183 -9.08 11.78 -16.66
CA GLU A 183 -9.05 12.77 -17.73
C GLU A 183 -9.09 12.12 -19.12
N ALA A 184 -8.29 11.06 -19.33
CA ALA A 184 -8.29 10.31 -20.57
C ALA A 184 -9.65 9.66 -20.85
N MET A 185 -10.29 9.07 -19.84
CA MET A 185 -11.65 8.52 -19.97
C MET A 185 -12.68 9.60 -20.32
N ARG A 186 -12.62 10.78 -19.68
CA ARG A 186 -13.51 11.91 -20.00
C ARG A 186 -13.31 12.45 -21.40
N ALA A 187 -12.07 12.42 -21.89
CA ALA A 187 -11.73 12.83 -23.24
C ALA A 187 -12.07 11.76 -24.30
N GLY A 188 -12.50 10.56 -23.90
CA GLY A 188 -12.79 9.46 -24.81
C GLY A 188 -11.56 8.87 -25.49
N LEU A 189 -10.41 8.92 -24.81
CA LEU A 189 -9.12 8.42 -25.31
C LEU A 189 -8.82 6.97 -24.86
N VAL A 190 -9.58 6.43 -23.91
CA VAL A 190 -9.55 5.05 -23.40
C VAL A 190 -10.96 4.54 -23.20
#